data_0c892c226398e87fd3cdff1b25946958
#
_entry.id   0c892c226398e87fd3cdff1b25946958
#
_cell.length_a   1.000
_cell.length_b   1.000
_cell.length_c   1.000
_cell.angle_alpha   90.00
_cell.angle_beta   90.00
_cell.angle_gamma   90.00
#
_symmetry.space_group_name_H-M   'P 1'
#
loop_
_entity.id
_entity.type
_entity.pdbx_description
1 polymer ?
#
loop_
_entity_poly.entity_id
_entity_poly.type
_entity_poly.pdbx_seq_one_letter_code
_entity_poly.pdbx_strand_id
1 'polypeptide(L)'
;EATAAGADPDTWDAAPGWGWGTLILPFLEQDNIYDGLTLELPLWHTANAAFVDEKLPVFLCPSATGGDDAFVVRELDDMWDDTQPLPPPVTGLPNQPAEIFLGRTHYVASHGQESCWGDCGGTAGTVNVFVGNGPATTPVDVFGDVSKMVDGPFYRNSSTRFRDVTDGLSNTIFLGEHSSFWSDKTWVGVVPGAGTTPRVSNPDNGPDTAATLTLVHAGPSGGEVDSFGQPIIHPVNFPAFHVGQMYSEHVGGGQICLGDGTVRFISENIDLFVFANLSSMDEGEVLGEF
;
A
#
# COMPACT_ATOMS: atom_id res chain seq x y z
N GLU A 1 14.84 11.33 13.23
CA GLU A 1 15.91 12.15 12.58
C GLU A 1 15.90 11.97 11.05
N ALA A 2 14.70 11.80 10.49
CA ALA A 2 14.49 11.68 9.05
C ALA A 2 14.82 12.96 8.24
N THR A 3 15.14 14.05 8.91
CA THR A 3 15.31 15.38 8.33
C THR A 3 16.57 15.57 7.49
N ALA A 4 17.45 14.59 7.38
CA ALA A 4 18.74 14.79 6.70
C ALA A 4 18.88 14.10 5.34
N ALA A 5 17.95 13.26 4.91
CA ALA A 5 18.18 12.41 3.74
C ALA A 5 16.93 12.19 2.87
N GLY A 6 16.39 13.28 2.31
CA GLY A 6 15.32 13.16 1.31
C GLY A 6 13.98 12.69 1.91
N ALA A 7 13.53 13.35 2.97
CA ALA A 7 12.16 13.20 3.42
C ALA A 7 11.24 14.02 2.50
N ASP A 8 10.16 13.43 2.09
CA ASP A 8 9.06 14.15 1.47
C ASP A 8 8.27 14.86 2.58
N PRO A 9 8.22 16.20 2.59
CA PRO A 9 7.52 16.93 3.64
C PRO A 9 6.00 16.76 3.59
N ASP A 10 5.46 16.38 2.43
CA ASP A 10 4.02 16.26 2.22
C ASP A 10 3.48 14.89 2.61
N THR A 11 4.32 13.85 2.53
CA THR A 11 3.93 12.47 2.81
C THR A 11 4.68 11.81 3.98
N TRP A 12 5.70 12.48 4.54
CA TRP A 12 6.60 11.93 5.56
C TRP A 12 7.39 10.68 5.11
N ASP A 13 7.37 10.36 3.83
CA ASP A 13 8.21 9.31 3.28
C ASP A 13 9.68 9.72 3.32
N ALA A 14 10.54 8.81 3.75
CA ALA A 14 11.93 9.12 4.02
C ALA A 14 12.85 7.92 3.80
N ALA A 15 14.15 8.23 3.72
CA ALA A 15 15.20 7.22 3.75
C ALA A 15 15.12 6.34 5.02
N PRO A 16 15.48 5.05 4.94
CA PRO A 16 16.01 4.37 3.75
C PRO A 16 14.92 3.86 2.79
N GLY A 17 13.63 3.90 3.14
CA GLY A 17 12.49 3.59 2.30
C GLY A 17 12.19 2.10 2.09
N TRP A 18 12.92 1.17 2.69
CA TRP A 18 12.74 -0.27 2.50
C TRP A 18 11.35 -0.75 2.93
N GLY A 19 10.70 -1.50 2.04
CA GLY A 19 9.38 -2.06 2.25
C GLY A 19 9.40 -3.49 2.80
N TRP A 20 8.20 -4.00 3.11
CA TRP A 20 7.99 -5.34 3.65
C TRP A 20 8.54 -6.44 2.72
N GLY A 21 8.42 -6.28 1.40
CA GLY A 21 8.87 -7.26 0.42
C GLY A 21 10.39 -7.47 0.47
N THR A 22 11.18 -6.39 0.61
CA THR A 22 12.63 -6.48 0.79
C THR A 22 12.99 -7.25 2.07
N LEU A 23 12.28 -7.00 3.17
CA LEU A 23 12.60 -7.60 4.45
C LEU A 23 12.31 -9.11 4.52
N ILE A 24 11.46 -9.64 3.65
CA ILE A 24 11.16 -11.07 3.60
C ILE A 24 12.00 -11.86 2.57
N LEU A 25 12.84 -11.22 1.78
CA LEU A 25 13.68 -11.89 0.77
C LEU A 25 14.45 -13.11 1.29
N PRO A 26 15.07 -13.06 2.48
CA PRO A 26 15.77 -14.23 3.03
C PRO A 26 14.86 -15.43 3.29
N PHE A 27 13.56 -15.20 3.52
CA PHE A 27 12.56 -16.26 3.74
C PHE A 27 11.95 -16.79 2.43
N LEU A 28 12.29 -16.15 1.30
CA LEU A 28 11.84 -16.50 -0.04
C LEU A 28 12.95 -17.08 -0.90
N GLU A 29 14.03 -17.55 -0.28
CA GLU A 29 15.24 -18.08 -0.97
C GLU A 29 15.89 -17.05 -1.91
N GLN A 30 15.79 -15.76 -1.58
CA GLN A 30 16.38 -14.64 -2.33
C GLN A 30 17.55 -14.00 -1.58
N ASP A 31 18.33 -14.80 -0.84
CA ASP A 31 19.50 -14.33 -0.09
C ASP A 31 20.51 -13.62 -0.99
N ASN A 32 20.67 -14.08 -2.24
CA ASN A 32 21.59 -13.47 -3.20
C ASN A 32 21.25 -12.02 -3.55
N ILE A 33 19.96 -11.66 -3.57
CA ILE A 33 19.51 -10.27 -3.75
C ILE A 33 19.68 -9.51 -2.43
N TYR A 34 19.19 -10.09 -1.34
CA TYR A 34 19.25 -9.45 -0.02
C TYR A 34 20.68 -9.10 0.41
N ASP A 35 21.63 -10.02 0.23
CA ASP A 35 23.05 -9.83 0.55
C ASP A 35 23.74 -8.80 -0.36
N GLY A 36 23.18 -8.55 -1.53
CA GLY A 36 23.64 -7.50 -2.45
C GLY A 36 23.19 -6.11 -2.09
N LEU A 37 22.13 -5.98 -1.28
CA LEU A 37 21.59 -4.70 -0.84
C LEU A 37 22.42 -4.09 0.30
N THR A 38 22.58 -2.79 0.28
CA THR A 38 23.15 -2.00 1.39
C THR A 38 21.98 -1.30 2.11
N LEU A 39 21.39 -1.99 3.10
CA LEU A 39 20.16 -1.55 3.77
C LEU A 39 20.32 -0.25 4.59
N GLU A 40 21.55 0.11 4.94
CA GLU A 40 21.88 1.37 5.62
C GLU A 40 21.78 2.59 4.69
N LEU A 41 21.79 2.34 3.37
CA LEU A 41 21.60 3.36 2.35
C LEU A 41 20.13 3.40 1.91
N PRO A 42 19.67 4.55 1.38
CA PRO A 42 18.36 4.62 0.75
C PRO A 42 18.22 3.59 -0.39
N LEU A 43 17.01 3.04 -0.55
CA LEU A 43 16.75 2.07 -1.62
C LEU A 43 17.08 2.61 -3.01
N TRP A 44 16.90 3.92 -3.24
CA TRP A 44 17.23 4.61 -4.50
C TRP A 44 18.71 4.93 -4.69
N HIS A 45 19.58 4.61 -3.72
CA HIS A 45 21.00 4.89 -3.85
C HIS A 45 21.61 4.06 -4.98
N THR A 46 22.53 4.66 -5.75
CA THR A 46 23.18 4.02 -6.90
C THR A 46 23.84 2.68 -6.57
N ALA A 47 24.29 2.47 -5.33
CA ALA A 47 24.84 1.18 -4.88
C ALA A 47 23.81 0.04 -4.88
N ASN A 48 22.53 0.36 -4.71
CA ASN A 48 21.43 -0.62 -4.68
C ASN A 48 20.79 -0.83 -6.06
N ALA A 49 21.08 0.03 -7.04
CA ALA A 49 20.36 0.10 -8.30
C ALA A 49 20.35 -1.23 -9.10
N ALA A 50 21.37 -2.06 -8.97
CA ALA A 50 21.46 -3.34 -9.66
C ALA A 50 20.68 -4.49 -8.99
N PHE A 51 20.03 -4.23 -7.86
CA PHE A 51 19.29 -5.24 -7.09
C PHE A 51 17.83 -4.86 -6.90
N VAL A 52 17.51 -3.57 -6.84
CA VAL A 52 16.15 -3.09 -6.60
C VAL A 52 15.24 -3.17 -7.83
N ASP A 53 15.78 -3.36 -9.02
CA ASP A 53 15.06 -3.53 -10.28
C ASP A 53 14.89 -5.00 -10.70
N GLU A 54 15.33 -5.94 -9.87
CA GLU A 54 15.26 -7.37 -10.17
C GLU A 54 13.81 -7.88 -10.27
N LYS A 55 13.60 -8.71 -11.29
CA LYS A 55 12.34 -9.41 -11.52
C LYS A 55 12.33 -10.70 -10.68
N LEU A 56 11.52 -10.72 -9.65
CA LEU A 56 11.39 -11.85 -8.74
C LEU A 56 10.05 -12.58 -8.99
N PRO A 57 10.06 -13.79 -9.61
CA PRO A 57 8.82 -14.50 -9.92
C PRO A 57 7.91 -14.78 -8.72
N VAL A 58 8.49 -14.87 -7.52
CA VAL A 58 7.73 -15.09 -6.27
C VAL A 58 6.78 -13.94 -5.94
N PHE A 59 7.05 -12.73 -6.45
CA PHE A 59 6.19 -11.57 -6.29
C PHE A 59 5.21 -11.35 -7.46
N LEU A 60 5.20 -12.23 -8.45
CA LEU A 60 4.40 -12.06 -9.66
C LEU A 60 3.28 -13.09 -9.74
N CYS A 61 2.05 -12.62 -9.83
CA CYS A 61 0.91 -13.47 -10.13
C CYS A 61 0.94 -13.88 -11.61
N PRO A 62 0.97 -15.18 -11.94
CA PRO A 62 1.05 -15.63 -13.33
C PRO A 62 -0.20 -15.31 -14.16
N SER A 63 -1.30 -14.95 -13.52
CA SER A 63 -2.56 -14.54 -14.19
C SER A 63 -2.65 -13.03 -14.42
N ALA A 64 -1.78 -12.25 -13.77
CA ALA A 64 -1.81 -10.80 -13.92
C ALA A 64 -1.27 -10.37 -15.29
N THR A 65 -1.87 -9.32 -15.85
CA THR A 65 -1.42 -8.66 -17.07
C THR A 65 -0.84 -7.27 -16.77
N GLY A 66 -0.50 -6.47 -17.76
CA GLY A 66 0.02 -5.11 -17.56
C GLY A 66 1.55 -5.04 -17.42
N GLY A 67 2.23 -6.16 -17.28
CA GLY A 67 3.69 -6.26 -17.24
C GLY A 67 4.23 -6.73 -15.91
N ASP A 68 5.41 -7.31 -15.97
CA ASP A 68 6.11 -7.94 -14.86
C ASP A 68 7.60 -7.51 -14.75
N ASP A 69 8.06 -6.67 -15.69
CA ASP A 69 9.41 -6.07 -15.64
C ASP A 69 9.42 -4.86 -14.68
N ALA A 70 10.61 -4.45 -14.25
CA ALA A 70 10.80 -3.26 -13.44
C ALA A 70 10.18 -2.01 -14.09
N PHE A 71 9.75 -1.06 -13.29
CA PHE A 71 9.14 0.18 -13.75
C PHE A 71 9.88 1.41 -13.21
N VAL A 72 9.81 2.51 -13.94
CA VAL A 72 10.37 3.79 -13.52
C VAL A 72 9.46 4.43 -12.49
N VAL A 73 10.02 4.79 -11.35
CA VAL A 73 9.31 5.53 -10.30
C VAL A 73 9.10 6.98 -10.75
N ARG A 74 7.87 7.47 -10.64
CA ARG A 74 7.46 8.77 -11.14
C ARG A 74 7.06 9.71 -10.01
N GLU A 75 7.14 11.00 -10.26
CA GLU A 75 6.70 12.03 -9.32
C GLU A 75 5.20 11.91 -9.04
N LEU A 76 4.80 12.22 -7.81
CA LEU A 76 3.39 12.38 -7.45
C LEU A 76 2.78 13.53 -8.22
N ASP A 77 1.61 13.30 -8.82
CA ASP A 77 0.82 14.32 -9.51
C ASP A 77 -0.67 14.07 -9.22
N ASP A 78 -1.22 14.75 -8.25
CA ASP A 78 -2.62 14.62 -7.80
C ASP A 78 -3.66 14.94 -8.88
N MET A 79 -3.23 15.53 -10.00
CA MET A 79 -4.10 15.89 -11.10
C MET A 79 -3.99 14.92 -12.29
N TRP A 80 -3.13 13.91 -12.20
CA TRP A 80 -2.88 13.02 -13.31
C TRP A 80 -4.04 12.02 -13.51
N ASP A 81 -4.36 11.77 -14.77
CA ASP A 81 -5.22 10.69 -15.22
C ASP A 81 -4.60 10.00 -16.46
N ASP A 82 -5.13 8.86 -16.88
CA ASP A 82 -4.59 8.07 -17.98
C ASP A 82 -4.73 8.72 -19.38
N THR A 83 -5.42 9.86 -19.47
CA THR A 83 -5.54 10.66 -20.70
C THR A 83 -4.38 11.64 -20.86
N GLN A 84 -3.56 11.82 -19.84
CA GLN A 84 -2.43 12.75 -19.81
C GLN A 84 -1.10 12.02 -20.05
N PRO A 85 -0.03 12.73 -20.46
CA PRO A 85 1.31 12.18 -20.44
C PRO A 85 1.70 11.73 -19.03
N LEU A 86 2.40 10.59 -18.93
CA LEU A 86 2.90 10.11 -17.64
C LEU A 86 3.71 11.20 -16.92
N PRO A 87 3.57 11.31 -15.59
CA PRO A 87 4.41 12.19 -14.78
C PRO A 87 5.90 11.93 -15.02
N PRO A 88 6.77 12.92 -14.82
CA PRO A 88 8.22 12.73 -14.98
C PRO A 88 8.75 11.72 -13.94
N PRO A 89 9.91 11.09 -14.21
CA PRO A 89 10.62 10.32 -13.20
C PRO A 89 10.96 11.17 -11.98
N VAL A 90 10.94 10.56 -10.78
CA VAL A 90 11.38 11.22 -9.55
C VAL A 90 12.84 11.65 -9.68
N THR A 91 13.12 12.90 -9.31
CA THR A 91 14.45 13.50 -9.39
C THR A 91 14.84 14.21 -8.10
N GLY A 92 16.12 14.59 -7.98
CA GLY A 92 16.58 15.46 -6.88
C GLY A 92 16.91 14.75 -5.57
N LEU A 93 16.73 13.44 -5.46
CA LEU A 93 17.12 12.70 -4.28
C LEU A 93 18.66 12.50 -4.24
N PRO A 94 19.29 12.50 -3.06
CA PRO A 94 20.74 12.35 -2.96
C PRO A 94 21.20 10.98 -3.44
N ASN A 95 22.24 10.97 -4.27
CA ASN A 95 22.90 9.78 -4.82
C ASN A 95 22.00 8.83 -5.61
N GLN A 96 20.88 9.33 -6.16
CA GLN A 96 20.04 8.54 -7.06
C GLN A 96 20.68 8.36 -8.46
N PRO A 97 20.33 7.31 -9.22
CA PRO A 97 20.59 7.22 -10.66
C PRO A 97 19.73 8.26 -11.42
N ALA A 98 19.94 8.37 -12.73
CA ALA A 98 19.14 9.28 -13.58
C ALA A 98 17.64 8.97 -13.55
N GLU A 99 17.30 7.70 -13.47
CA GLU A 99 15.95 7.19 -13.26
C GLU A 99 16.02 6.07 -12.21
N ILE A 100 15.01 6.00 -11.34
CA ILE A 100 14.90 4.96 -10.32
C ILE A 100 13.99 3.87 -10.89
N PHE A 101 14.53 2.67 -11.10
CA PHE A 101 13.76 1.49 -11.49
C PHE A 101 13.54 0.62 -10.26
N LEU A 102 12.31 0.13 -10.08
CA LEU A 102 11.98 -0.80 -9.01
C LEU A 102 11.35 -2.07 -9.55
N GLY A 103 11.73 -3.20 -8.97
CA GLY A 103 11.16 -4.51 -9.27
C GLY A 103 9.69 -4.56 -8.88
N ARG A 104 8.89 -5.17 -9.75
CA ARG A 104 7.43 -5.19 -9.68
C ARG A 104 6.92 -6.25 -8.71
N THR A 105 5.78 -5.99 -8.08
CA THR A 105 4.99 -6.98 -7.34
C THR A 105 3.53 -6.95 -7.78
N HIS A 106 2.88 -8.13 -7.68
CA HIS A 106 1.43 -8.28 -7.77
C HIS A 106 0.80 -8.62 -6.42
N TYR A 107 1.55 -8.41 -5.34
CA TYR A 107 1.07 -8.59 -3.96
C TYR A 107 1.38 -7.33 -3.16
N VAL A 108 0.45 -6.93 -2.32
CA VAL A 108 0.50 -5.70 -1.54
C VAL A 108 0.12 -5.99 -0.09
N ALA A 109 0.62 -5.19 0.83
CA ALA A 109 0.33 -5.36 2.24
C ALA A 109 -0.85 -4.47 2.66
N SER A 110 -1.64 -4.96 3.62
CA SER A 110 -2.82 -4.28 4.13
C SER A 110 -2.44 -3.21 5.15
N HIS A 111 -2.83 -1.97 4.86
CA HIS A 111 -2.73 -0.85 5.79
C HIS A 111 -3.91 -0.81 6.78
N GLY A 112 -4.97 -1.56 6.53
CA GLY A 112 -6.21 -1.53 7.28
C GLY A 112 -7.32 -0.82 6.52
N GLN A 113 -8.24 -0.22 7.26
CA GLN A 113 -9.37 0.49 6.69
C GLN A 113 -8.97 1.88 6.18
N GLU A 114 -8.16 2.61 6.94
CA GLU A 114 -7.81 3.99 6.67
C GLU A 114 -6.72 4.13 5.60
N SER A 115 -6.85 5.12 4.73
CA SER A 115 -5.91 5.38 3.64
C SER A 115 -4.93 6.52 3.91
N CYS A 116 -4.73 6.88 5.14
CA CYS A 116 -3.72 7.89 5.43
C CYS A 116 -2.29 7.35 5.30
N TRP A 117 -1.66 7.71 4.23
CA TRP A 117 -0.31 7.26 3.88
C TRP A 117 0.78 8.18 4.42
N GLY A 118 0.43 9.44 4.73
CA GLY A 118 1.40 10.46 5.04
C GLY A 118 0.96 11.46 6.10
N ASP A 119 0.89 12.72 5.74
CA ASP A 119 0.48 13.83 6.62
C ASP A 119 -1.05 13.88 6.77
N CYS A 120 -1.56 12.98 7.55
CA CYS A 120 -2.98 12.91 7.81
C CYS A 120 -3.44 14.05 8.69
N GLY A 121 -4.43 14.78 8.21
CA GLY A 121 -4.95 15.94 8.90
C GLY A 121 -4.15 17.22 8.69
N GLY A 122 -3.11 17.19 7.86
CA GLY A 122 -2.31 18.36 7.51
C GLY A 122 -1.76 19.08 8.75
N THR A 123 -1.70 20.40 8.69
CA THR A 123 -1.23 21.22 9.81
C THR A 123 -2.14 21.17 11.04
N ALA A 124 -3.39 20.78 10.92
CA ALA A 124 -4.30 20.57 12.03
C ALA A 124 -4.06 19.26 12.77
N GLY A 125 -3.50 18.28 12.06
CA GLY A 125 -3.16 16.98 12.62
C GLY A 125 -4.35 16.10 12.97
N THR A 126 -5.57 16.46 12.62
CA THR A 126 -6.79 15.76 13.03
C THR A 126 -7.51 15.15 11.85
N VAL A 127 -7.78 13.85 11.91
CA VAL A 127 -8.52 13.07 10.92
C VAL A 127 -9.71 12.42 11.60
N ASN A 128 -10.83 12.28 10.90
CA ASN A 128 -11.95 11.48 11.36
C ASN A 128 -11.76 10.04 10.89
N VAL A 129 -11.61 9.12 11.81
CA VAL A 129 -11.49 7.68 11.52
C VAL A 129 -12.82 6.98 11.83
N PHE A 130 -13.15 5.94 11.08
CA PHE A 130 -14.29 5.09 11.41
C PHE A 130 -14.00 4.23 12.64
N VAL A 131 -15.05 3.97 13.41
CA VAL A 131 -14.97 3.11 14.60
C VAL A 131 -16.01 2.02 14.46
N GLY A 132 -15.55 0.79 14.36
CA GLY A 132 -16.41 -0.39 14.19
C GLY A 132 -17.21 -0.37 12.88
N ASN A 133 -18.31 -1.11 12.86
CA ASN A 133 -19.12 -1.39 11.68
C ASN A 133 -20.18 -0.32 11.37
N GLY A 134 -19.86 0.94 11.38
CA GLY A 134 -20.88 1.93 11.12
C GLY A 134 -20.37 3.28 10.63
N PRO A 135 -21.27 4.19 10.28
CA PRO A 135 -20.90 5.52 9.82
C PRO A 135 -20.40 6.44 10.94
N ALA A 136 -20.22 5.92 12.15
CA ALA A 136 -19.70 6.70 13.27
C ALA A 136 -18.21 6.94 13.10
N THR A 137 -17.78 8.19 13.24
CA THR A 137 -16.39 8.57 13.19
C THR A 137 -15.92 9.16 14.50
N THR A 138 -14.64 9.03 14.79
CA THR A 138 -13.97 9.65 15.93
C THR A 138 -12.82 10.53 15.42
N PRO A 139 -12.69 11.79 15.87
CA PRO A 139 -11.56 12.61 15.51
C PRO A 139 -10.30 12.12 16.23
N VAL A 140 -9.24 11.84 15.47
CA VAL A 140 -7.93 11.42 15.96
C VAL A 140 -6.91 12.47 15.57
N ASP A 141 -6.11 12.93 16.52
CA ASP A 141 -4.98 13.82 16.25
C ASP A 141 -3.77 12.99 15.84
N VAL A 142 -3.56 12.85 14.56
CA VAL A 142 -2.49 12.07 13.95
C VAL A 142 -1.18 12.86 13.92
N PHE A 143 -1.22 14.06 13.38
CA PHE A 143 -0.09 14.97 13.22
C PHE A 143 1.18 14.25 12.72
N GLY A 144 1.06 13.58 11.57
CA GLY A 144 2.14 12.81 10.94
C GLY A 144 2.47 11.46 11.60
N ASP A 145 1.83 11.10 12.70
CA ASP A 145 2.00 9.80 13.37
C ASP A 145 0.84 8.86 12.98
N VAL A 146 1.02 8.17 11.86
CA VAL A 146 0.01 7.29 11.28
C VAL A 146 -0.36 6.13 12.19
N SER A 147 0.49 5.77 13.17
CA SER A 147 0.17 4.69 14.13
C SER A 147 -1.03 4.99 15.02
N LYS A 148 -1.49 6.21 15.04
CA LYS A 148 -2.66 6.61 15.82
C LYS A 148 -4.00 6.37 15.13
N MET A 149 -3.98 6.11 13.83
CA MET A 149 -5.21 5.88 13.07
C MET A 149 -5.23 4.56 12.33
N VAL A 150 -4.05 3.99 12.09
CA VAL A 150 -3.93 2.72 11.36
C VAL A 150 -4.47 1.60 12.23
N ASP A 151 -5.34 0.83 11.65
CA ASP A 151 -5.94 -0.37 12.23
C ASP A 151 -5.47 -1.68 11.55
N GLY A 152 -4.65 -1.57 10.50
CA GLY A 152 -4.08 -2.71 9.79
C GLY A 152 -2.65 -3.08 10.23
N PRO A 153 -2.16 -4.28 9.82
CA PRO A 153 -0.88 -4.80 10.29
C PRO A 153 0.36 -4.10 9.71
N PHE A 154 0.23 -3.41 8.56
CA PHE A 154 1.35 -2.77 7.87
C PHE A 154 1.12 -1.29 7.67
N TYR A 155 2.04 -0.48 8.18
CA TYR A 155 2.05 0.97 8.02
C TYR A 155 3.48 1.49 8.07
N ARG A 156 3.66 2.79 7.86
CA ARG A 156 4.97 3.43 7.89
C ARG A 156 5.68 3.16 9.22
N ASN A 157 6.87 2.57 9.15
CA ASN A 157 7.69 2.21 10.31
C ASN A 157 6.98 1.25 11.29
N SER A 158 5.99 0.46 10.81
CA SER A 158 5.29 -0.50 11.66
C SER A 158 6.25 -1.52 12.27
N SER A 159 5.92 -1.94 13.48
CA SER A 159 6.60 -3.03 14.19
C SER A 159 5.57 -3.94 14.85
N THR A 160 4.44 -4.13 14.17
CA THR A 160 3.32 -4.97 14.59
C THR A 160 3.78 -6.39 14.89
N ARG A 161 3.36 -6.92 16.01
CA ARG A 161 3.65 -8.30 16.45
C ARG A 161 2.37 -9.11 16.40
N PHE A 162 2.47 -10.42 16.27
CA PHE A 162 1.29 -11.30 16.29
C PHE A 162 0.38 -11.12 17.50
N ARG A 163 0.92 -10.72 18.64
CA ARG A 163 0.14 -10.42 19.84
C ARG A 163 -0.67 -9.12 19.75
N ASP A 164 -0.29 -8.24 18.84
CA ASP A 164 -0.95 -6.94 18.65
C ASP A 164 -2.17 -7.10 17.71
N VAL A 165 -2.29 -8.25 17.04
CA VAL A 165 -3.44 -8.64 16.20
C VAL A 165 -4.48 -9.33 17.08
N THR A 166 -5.31 -8.54 17.75
CA THR A 166 -6.26 -9.05 18.77
C THR A 166 -7.52 -9.66 18.17
N ASP A 167 -7.87 -9.33 16.93
CA ASP A 167 -9.02 -9.87 16.19
C ASP A 167 -8.75 -11.28 15.67
N GLY A 168 -7.49 -11.69 15.75
CA GLY A 168 -7.01 -13.02 15.43
C GLY A 168 -6.35 -13.11 14.06
N LEU A 169 -5.19 -13.76 14.02
CA LEU A 169 -4.38 -13.91 12.81
C LEU A 169 -5.13 -14.57 11.63
N SER A 170 -6.10 -15.42 11.91
CA SER A 170 -6.95 -16.07 10.88
C SER A 170 -8.12 -15.21 10.42
N ASN A 171 -8.27 -14.01 10.97
CA ASN A 171 -9.35 -13.07 10.67
C ASN A 171 -8.81 -11.72 10.17
N THR A 172 -7.50 -11.55 10.05
CA THR A 172 -6.88 -10.29 9.64
C THR A 172 -6.12 -10.47 8.33
N ILE A 173 -6.44 -9.67 7.32
CA ILE A 173 -5.75 -9.65 6.03
C ILE A 173 -4.36 -9.02 6.21
N PHE A 174 -3.33 -9.76 5.84
CA PHE A 174 -1.96 -9.26 5.79
C PHE A 174 -1.56 -8.84 4.38
N LEU A 175 -1.85 -9.68 3.38
CA LEU A 175 -1.50 -9.40 2.00
C LEU A 175 -2.70 -9.63 1.08
N GLY A 176 -2.74 -8.93 -0.04
CA GLY A 176 -3.71 -9.14 -1.10
C GLY A 176 -3.10 -9.00 -2.48
N GLU A 177 -3.84 -9.34 -3.50
CA GLU A 177 -3.43 -9.19 -4.90
C GLU A 177 -3.59 -7.75 -5.38
N HIS A 178 -2.67 -7.33 -6.25
CA HIS A 178 -2.79 -6.10 -7.03
C HIS A 178 -2.15 -6.29 -8.41
N SER A 179 -2.92 -6.13 -9.48
CA SER A 179 -2.41 -6.33 -10.83
C SER A 179 -1.73 -5.08 -11.39
N SER A 180 -0.60 -5.28 -12.06
CA SER A 180 0.07 -4.23 -12.85
C SER A 180 -0.78 -3.71 -14.01
N PHE A 181 -1.83 -4.41 -14.41
CA PHE A 181 -2.81 -3.90 -15.35
C PHE A 181 -3.45 -2.60 -14.82
N TRP A 182 -3.64 -2.52 -13.51
CA TRP A 182 -4.26 -1.38 -12.85
C TRP A 182 -3.25 -0.27 -12.55
N SER A 183 -2.24 -0.57 -11.76
CA SER A 183 -1.16 0.35 -11.41
C SER A 183 0.10 -0.39 -10.99
N ASP A 184 1.23 0.31 -10.99
CA ASP A 184 2.51 -0.29 -10.62
C ASP A 184 2.68 -0.36 -9.12
N LYS A 185 3.09 -1.53 -8.63
CA LYS A 185 3.46 -1.80 -7.23
C LYS A 185 4.84 -2.45 -7.20
N THR A 186 5.53 -2.29 -6.08
CA THR A 186 6.89 -2.80 -5.91
C THR A 186 7.04 -3.62 -4.63
N TRP A 187 7.89 -4.64 -4.68
CA TRP A 187 8.33 -5.38 -3.50
C TRP A 187 9.40 -4.63 -2.71
N VAL A 188 10.04 -3.62 -3.30
CA VAL A 188 11.24 -2.97 -2.76
C VAL A 188 10.92 -2.03 -1.60
N GLY A 189 10.04 -1.05 -1.83
CA GLY A 189 9.73 -0.04 -0.82
C GLY A 189 9.23 1.27 -1.40
N VAL A 190 9.41 2.35 -0.66
CA VAL A 190 8.91 3.70 -1.00
C VAL A 190 10.04 4.66 -1.35
N VAL A 191 9.77 5.56 -2.28
CA VAL A 191 10.69 6.60 -2.72
C VAL A 191 10.01 7.95 -2.47
N PRO A 192 10.60 8.87 -1.67
CA PRO A 192 10.02 10.18 -1.41
C PRO A 192 9.69 10.94 -2.70
N GLY A 193 8.55 11.59 -2.75
CA GLY A 193 8.04 12.29 -3.92
C GLY A 193 7.51 11.38 -5.04
N ALA A 194 7.48 10.06 -4.81
CA ALA A 194 6.90 9.13 -5.77
C ALA A 194 5.38 9.02 -5.62
N GLY A 195 4.72 8.67 -6.71
CA GLY A 195 3.31 8.33 -6.74
C GLY A 195 3.03 7.08 -7.55
N THR A 196 1.88 6.49 -7.31
CA THR A 196 1.34 5.42 -8.14
C THR A 196 0.48 6.03 -9.24
N THR A 197 0.83 5.76 -10.49
CA THR A 197 0.05 6.24 -11.64
C THR A 197 -0.88 5.13 -12.13
N PRO A 198 -2.21 5.35 -12.11
CA PRO A 198 -3.16 4.38 -12.63
C PRO A 198 -3.04 4.26 -14.16
N ARG A 199 -3.40 3.11 -14.70
CA ARG A 199 -3.44 2.86 -16.14
C ARG A 199 -4.85 2.83 -16.72
N VAL A 200 -5.85 2.97 -15.87
CA VAL A 200 -7.26 2.97 -16.26
C VAL A 200 -7.93 4.17 -15.62
N SER A 201 -8.56 5.02 -16.40
CA SER A 201 -9.23 6.23 -15.92
C SER A 201 -10.54 5.93 -15.22
N ASN A 202 -10.75 6.64 -14.12
CA ASN A 202 -11.94 6.53 -13.29
C ASN A 202 -12.02 7.78 -12.40
N PRO A 203 -13.19 8.24 -11.95
CA PRO A 203 -13.32 9.43 -11.12
C PRO A 203 -12.54 9.40 -9.80
N ASP A 204 -12.29 8.20 -9.25
CA ASP A 204 -11.59 8.03 -7.98
C ASP A 204 -10.11 7.69 -8.16
N ASN A 205 -9.61 7.70 -9.38
CA ASN A 205 -8.18 7.55 -9.66
C ASN A 205 -7.48 8.88 -9.42
N GLY A 206 -6.60 8.87 -8.50
CA GLY A 206 -5.56 9.87 -8.38
C GLY A 206 -4.21 9.18 -8.23
N PRO A 207 -3.11 9.83 -8.54
CA PRO A 207 -1.83 9.41 -8.02
C PRO A 207 -1.92 9.52 -6.50
N ASP A 208 -1.40 8.53 -5.83
CA ASP A 208 -1.38 8.46 -4.38
C ASP A 208 0.06 8.54 -3.89
N THR A 209 0.26 8.62 -2.59
CA THR A 209 1.59 8.78 -2.00
C THR A 209 2.50 7.57 -2.25
N ALA A 210 3.78 7.71 -1.96
CA ALA A 210 4.78 6.66 -2.15
C ALA A 210 4.43 5.36 -1.39
N ALA A 211 3.73 5.44 -0.27
CA ALA A 211 3.31 4.27 0.49
C ALA A 211 2.40 3.33 -0.32
N THR A 212 1.59 3.85 -1.23
CA THR A 212 0.75 3.04 -2.12
C THR A 212 1.52 2.19 -3.11
N LEU A 213 2.80 2.42 -3.30
CA LEU A 213 3.66 1.51 -4.08
C LEU A 213 3.76 0.12 -3.43
N THR A 214 3.53 0.00 -2.12
CA THR A 214 3.68 -1.25 -1.36
C THR A 214 2.47 -1.64 -0.55
N LEU A 215 1.57 -0.70 -0.26
CA LEU A 215 0.42 -0.87 0.63
C LEU A 215 -0.90 -0.62 -0.09
N VAL A 216 -1.95 -1.18 0.47
CA VAL A 216 -3.35 -0.93 0.11
C VAL A 216 -4.20 -0.78 1.36
N HIS A 217 -5.37 -0.16 1.22
CA HIS A 217 -6.38 -0.02 2.27
C HIS A 217 -7.72 -0.61 1.84
N ALA A 218 -8.59 -0.87 2.78
CA ALA A 218 -9.91 -1.44 2.52
C ALA A 218 -11.06 -0.43 2.66
N GLY A 219 -10.87 0.56 3.50
CA GLY A 219 -11.92 1.47 3.89
C GLY A 219 -11.64 2.91 3.53
N PRO A 220 -12.53 3.80 3.94
CA PRO A 220 -12.48 5.20 3.59
C PRO A 220 -11.37 5.92 4.33
N SER A 221 -10.77 6.88 3.64
CA SER A 221 -9.82 7.81 4.23
C SER A 221 -10.52 8.96 4.94
N GLY A 222 -10.04 9.28 6.15
CA GLY A 222 -10.45 10.49 6.84
C GLY A 222 -11.94 10.63 7.11
N GLY A 223 -12.68 9.54 7.20
CA GLY A 223 -14.12 9.56 7.38
C GLY A 223 -14.89 9.80 6.08
N GLU A 224 -14.34 9.41 4.96
CA GLU A 224 -14.97 9.54 3.64
C GLU A 224 -16.29 8.78 3.55
N VAL A 225 -17.33 9.45 3.10
CA VAL A 225 -18.66 8.87 2.97
C VAL A 225 -19.26 9.14 1.59
N ASP A 226 -20.11 8.23 1.15
CA ASP A 226 -20.89 8.39 -0.06
C ASP A 226 -22.01 9.45 0.10
N SER A 227 -22.77 9.68 -0.97
CA SER A 227 -23.91 10.63 -0.95
C SER A 227 -25.04 10.27 0.01
N PHE A 228 -25.04 9.07 0.58
CA PHE A 228 -26.00 8.58 1.57
C PHE A 228 -25.43 8.58 2.99
N GLY A 229 -24.19 9.06 3.16
CA GLY A 229 -23.51 9.10 4.45
C GLY A 229 -22.96 7.73 4.90
N GLN A 230 -22.80 6.78 3.98
CA GLN A 230 -22.19 5.49 4.29
C GLN A 230 -20.69 5.53 4.00
N PRO A 231 -19.85 4.82 4.78
CA PRO A 231 -18.41 4.73 4.51
C PRO A 231 -18.15 4.14 3.12
N ILE A 232 -17.20 4.69 2.40
CA ILE A 232 -16.73 4.15 1.13
C ILE A 232 -15.71 3.05 1.42
N ILE A 233 -16.07 1.80 1.18
CA ILE A 233 -15.21 0.63 1.40
C ILE A 233 -14.84 0.05 0.06
N HIS A 234 -13.55 -0.28 -0.12
CA HIS A 234 -12.97 -0.77 -1.35
C HIS A 234 -12.59 -2.26 -1.25
N PRO A 235 -13.54 -3.20 -1.43
CA PRO A 235 -13.19 -4.62 -1.54
C PRO A 235 -12.39 -4.89 -2.82
N VAL A 236 -11.88 -6.10 -2.95
CA VAL A 236 -11.16 -6.54 -4.15
C VAL A 236 -12.01 -6.26 -5.40
N ASN A 237 -11.40 -5.62 -6.41
CA ASN A 237 -12.05 -5.25 -7.68
C ASN A 237 -13.24 -4.29 -7.53
N PHE A 238 -13.27 -3.48 -6.51
CA PHE A 238 -14.34 -2.49 -6.35
C PHE A 238 -14.42 -1.57 -7.59
N PRO A 239 -15.62 -1.29 -8.11
CA PRO A 239 -15.78 -0.60 -9.40
C PRO A 239 -15.25 0.83 -9.44
N ALA A 240 -15.09 1.48 -8.30
CA ALA A 240 -14.54 2.83 -8.23
C ALA A 240 -13.04 2.88 -8.54
N PHE A 241 -12.32 1.77 -8.37
CA PHE A 241 -10.89 1.61 -8.71
C PHE A 241 -9.99 2.68 -8.10
N HIS A 242 -9.82 2.65 -6.82
CA HIS A 242 -8.81 3.45 -6.14
C HIS A 242 -7.43 2.77 -6.26
N VAL A 243 -6.36 3.53 -6.54
CA VAL A 243 -5.00 2.97 -6.71
C VAL A 243 -4.47 2.26 -5.46
N GLY A 244 -4.98 2.63 -4.29
CA GLY A 244 -4.66 2.01 -3.01
C GLY A 244 -5.50 0.77 -2.67
N GLN A 245 -6.36 0.27 -3.56
CA GLN A 245 -7.18 -0.92 -3.29
C GLN A 245 -6.53 -2.21 -3.77
N MET A 246 -7.00 -3.34 -3.27
CA MET A 246 -6.68 -4.66 -3.82
C MET A 246 -7.36 -4.84 -5.18
N TYR A 247 -6.62 -5.38 -6.14
CA TYR A 247 -7.12 -5.62 -7.48
C TYR A 247 -6.57 -6.94 -8.05
N SER A 248 -7.45 -7.77 -8.60
CA SER A 248 -7.09 -9.04 -9.21
C SER A 248 -7.80 -9.25 -10.54
N GLU A 249 -7.12 -9.88 -11.49
CA GLU A 249 -7.71 -10.30 -12.77
C GLU A 249 -8.36 -11.69 -12.69
N HIS A 250 -8.42 -12.31 -11.52
CA HIS A 250 -9.20 -13.51 -11.29
C HIS A 250 -10.70 -13.22 -11.37
N VAL A 251 -11.43 -14.10 -12.02
CA VAL A 251 -12.87 -13.91 -12.20
C VAL A 251 -13.60 -13.97 -10.85
N GLY A 252 -14.26 -12.88 -10.49
CA GLY A 252 -15.16 -12.81 -9.33
C GLY A 252 -14.49 -12.46 -8.00
N GLY A 253 -13.19 -12.10 -7.99
CA GLY A 253 -12.50 -11.69 -6.78
C GLY A 253 -10.98 -11.88 -6.84
N GLY A 254 -10.32 -11.99 -5.70
CA GLY A 254 -8.87 -12.15 -5.61
C GLY A 254 -8.41 -12.97 -4.41
N GLN A 255 -7.14 -13.30 -4.40
CA GLN A 255 -6.50 -14.02 -3.29
C GLN A 255 -6.04 -13.03 -2.22
N ILE A 256 -6.25 -13.42 -0.97
CA ILE A 256 -5.68 -12.75 0.20
C ILE A 256 -4.86 -13.75 1.02
N CYS A 257 -3.89 -13.24 1.76
CA CYS A 257 -3.17 -13.99 2.77
C CYS A 257 -3.49 -13.42 4.15
N LEU A 258 -3.97 -14.27 5.05
CA LEU A 258 -4.25 -13.93 6.44
C LEU A 258 -2.98 -14.00 7.29
N GLY A 259 -3.02 -13.41 8.48
CA GLY A 259 -1.88 -13.36 9.39
C GLY A 259 -1.39 -14.72 9.89
N ASP A 260 -2.21 -15.77 9.81
CA ASP A 260 -1.82 -17.15 10.11
C ASP A 260 -1.17 -17.89 8.93
N GLY A 261 -1.00 -17.21 7.78
CA GLY A 261 -0.46 -17.77 6.56
C GLY A 261 -1.48 -18.49 5.68
N THR A 262 -2.75 -18.53 6.05
CA THR A 262 -3.81 -19.10 5.21
C THR A 262 -4.08 -18.21 4.01
N VAL A 263 -4.11 -18.79 2.82
CA VAL A 263 -4.52 -18.09 1.59
C VAL A 263 -5.96 -18.44 1.27
N ARG A 264 -6.78 -17.41 1.01
CA ARG A 264 -8.21 -17.55 0.67
C ARG A 264 -8.56 -16.71 -0.54
N PHE A 265 -9.52 -17.19 -1.32
CA PHE A 265 -10.17 -16.40 -2.36
C PHE A 265 -11.30 -15.59 -1.73
N ILE A 266 -11.28 -14.28 -1.94
CA ILE A 266 -12.33 -13.37 -1.51
C ILE A 266 -13.14 -12.92 -2.73
N SER A 267 -14.46 -13.03 -2.62
CA SER A 267 -15.37 -12.57 -3.66
C SER A 267 -15.37 -11.03 -3.77
N GLU A 268 -15.40 -10.49 -4.96
CA GLU A 268 -15.61 -9.06 -5.20
C GLU A 268 -16.99 -8.56 -4.74
N ASN A 269 -17.93 -9.48 -4.42
CA ASN A 269 -19.25 -9.20 -3.86
C ASN A 269 -19.34 -9.51 -2.36
N ILE A 270 -18.20 -9.59 -1.67
CA ILE A 270 -18.20 -9.73 -0.21
C ILE A 270 -18.96 -8.57 0.43
N ASP A 271 -19.60 -8.82 1.58
CA ASP A 271 -20.16 -7.73 2.38
C ASP A 271 -19.07 -6.72 2.74
N LEU A 272 -19.34 -5.43 2.49
CA LEU A 272 -18.35 -4.35 2.61
C LEU A 272 -17.79 -4.26 4.03
N PHE A 273 -18.66 -4.38 5.05
CA PHE A 273 -18.21 -4.31 6.44
C PHE A 273 -17.43 -5.55 6.87
N VAL A 274 -17.78 -6.72 6.34
CA VAL A 274 -16.98 -7.93 6.57
C VAL A 274 -15.57 -7.76 5.99
N PHE A 275 -15.44 -7.15 4.80
CA PHE A 275 -14.12 -6.88 4.22
C PHE A 275 -13.33 -5.83 5.00
N ALA A 276 -13.99 -4.76 5.44
CA ALA A 276 -13.37 -3.74 6.29
C ALA A 276 -12.85 -4.35 7.59
N ASN A 277 -13.69 -5.14 8.28
CA ASN A 277 -13.32 -5.82 9.53
C ASN A 277 -12.20 -6.84 9.36
N LEU A 278 -12.13 -7.52 8.20
CA LEU A 278 -11.00 -8.40 7.86
C LEU A 278 -9.69 -7.61 7.70
N SER A 279 -9.76 -6.32 7.44
CA SER A 279 -8.57 -5.47 7.26
C SER A 279 -8.07 -4.87 8.58
N SER A 280 -8.95 -4.77 9.60
CA SER A 280 -8.60 -4.35 10.96
C SER A 280 -7.88 -5.47 11.73
N MET A 281 -7.02 -5.10 12.66
CA MET A 281 -6.27 -6.05 13.50
C MET A 281 -6.63 -6.02 14.98
N ASP A 282 -7.35 -4.99 15.47
CA ASP A 282 -7.51 -4.74 16.91
C ASP A 282 -8.80 -4.01 17.33
N GLU A 283 -9.78 -3.88 16.46
CA GLU A 283 -11.06 -3.23 16.78
C GLU A 283 -12.07 -4.14 17.50
N GLY A 284 -11.83 -5.45 17.53
CA GLY A 284 -12.61 -6.41 18.30
C GLY A 284 -13.90 -6.87 17.62
N GLU A 285 -13.97 -6.82 16.29
CA GLU A 285 -15.13 -7.23 15.53
C GLU A 285 -15.28 -8.75 15.51
N VAL A 286 -16.53 -9.17 15.51
CA VAL A 286 -16.90 -10.58 15.35
C VAL A 286 -17.21 -10.82 13.88
N LEU A 287 -16.31 -11.52 13.20
CA LEU A 287 -16.52 -11.93 11.82
C LEU A 287 -17.47 -13.14 11.74
N GLY A 288 -18.37 -13.10 10.77
CA GLY A 288 -19.10 -14.27 10.30
C GLY A 288 -18.21 -15.16 9.40
N GLU A 289 -18.82 -16.21 8.83
CA GLU A 289 -18.15 -16.97 7.74
C GLU A 289 -17.99 -16.07 6.51
N PHE A 290 -16.82 -16.09 5.87
CA PHE A 290 -16.48 -15.34 4.68
C PHE A 290 -15.68 -16.19 3.67
#